data_2d6ba2ea0ee744743b6a0fe9033902fe
#
_entry.id   2d6ba2ea0ee744743b6a0fe9033902fe
#
_cell.length_a   1.000
_cell.length_b   1.000
_cell.length_c   1.000
_cell.angle_alpha   90.00
_cell.angle_beta   90.00
_cell.angle_gamma   90.00
#
_symmetry.space_group_name_H-M   'P 1'
#
loop_
_entity.id
_entity.type
_entity.pdbx_description
1 polymer ?
#
loop_
_entity_poly.entity_id
_entity_poly.type
_entity_poly.pdbx_seq_one_letter_code
_entity_poly.pdbx_strand_id
1 'polypeptide(L)'
;GLIFLISRSSPRETTILAPAVVAAVFGGLAVVYGVRHMVETERDVLVAPFGGVLLCVGTMSLMTEGWAGMVPTYQIISFGIASIVILLEIYLAFRGLVVGVQGITWSKSGLRQVERGLLRGPRGAISHFERSWDMDDQWLNAMSHSALALIHQHLDDQPSHKEHVAELKAIGGWESVDSAWT
;
A
#
# COMPACT_ATOMS: atom_id res chain seq x y z
N GLY A 1 9.10 19.66 12.44
CA GLY A 1 10.33 20.21 11.94
C GLY A 1 10.14 21.42 11.04
N LEU A 2 10.40 21.33 9.74
CA LEU A 2 10.42 22.44 8.78
C LEU A 2 9.09 23.20 8.69
N ILE A 3 7.97 22.49 8.64
CA ILE A 3 6.62 23.09 8.59
C ILE A 3 6.34 23.92 9.85
N PHE A 4 6.78 23.45 11.01
CA PHE A 4 6.62 24.16 12.28
C PHE A 4 7.48 25.43 12.34
N LEU A 5 8.71 25.39 11.78
CA LEU A 5 9.59 26.55 11.72
C LEU A 5 9.04 27.62 10.78
N ILE A 6 8.54 27.23 9.60
CA ILE A 6 7.91 28.14 8.63
C ILE A 6 6.67 28.80 9.25
N SER A 7 5.82 28.01 9.93
CA SER A 7 4.63 28.49 10.60
C SER A 7 4.93 29.51 11.72
N ARG A 8 6.06 29.42 12.40
CA ARG A 8 6.45 30.32 13.51
C ARG A 8 7.11 31.61 13.05
N SER A 9 7.69 31.62 11.85
CA SER A 9 8.40 32.80 11.29
C SER A 9 7.51 33.71 10.44
N SER A 10 6.28 33.29 10.10
CA SER A 10 5.38 34.01 9.20
C SER A 10 4.38 34.87 9.96
N PRO A 11 3.98 36.06 9.45
CA PRO A 11 2.84 36.81 9.96
C PRO A 11 1.58 35.96 9.96
N ARG A 12 0.67 36.20 10.89
CA ARG A 12 -0.50 35.35 11.13
C ARG A 12 -1.37 35.06 9.89
N GLU A 13 -1.40 35.97 8.93
CA GLU A 13 -2.17 35.85 7.68
C GLU A 13 -1.54 34.92 6.62
N THR A 14 -0.22 34.69 6.69
CA THR A 14 0.50 33.79 5.77
C THR A 14 0.82 32.44 6.38
N THR A 15 0.49 32.22 7.65
CA THR A 15 0.92 31.07 8.43
C THR A 15 0.32 29.74 7.94
N ILE A 16 -0.86 29.78 7.31
CA ILE A 16 -1.55 28.58 6.81
C ILE A 16 -1.19 28.30 5.35
N LEU A 17 -1.03 29.32 4.51
CA LEU A 17 -0.80 29.16 3.08
C LEU A 17 0.51 28.41 2.77
N ALA A 18 1.64 28.83 3.35
CA ALA A 18 2.93 28.22 3.09
C ALA A 18 3.00 26.74 3.50
N PRO A 19 2.62 26.34 4.72
CA PRO A 19 2.59 24.92 5.07
C PRO A 19 1.57 24.11 4.25
N ALA A 20 0.44 24.69 3.83
CA ALA A 20 -0.55 24.03 3.00
C ALA A 20 0.01 23.74 1.59
N VAL A 21 0.70 24.70 0.96
CA VAL A 21 1.39 24.51 -0.33
C VAL A 21 2.47 23.43 -0.20
N VAL A 22 3.29 23.49 0.85
CA VAL A 22 4.34 22.49 1.11
C VAL A 22 3.72 21.09 1.25
N ALA A 23 2.65 20.95 2.06
CA ALA A 23 1.96 19.69 2.25
C ALA A 23 1.37 19.15 0.93
N ALA A 24 0.72 20.00 0.12
CA ALA A 24 0.15 19.60 -1.16
C ALA A 24 1.23 19.15 -2.16
N VAL A 25 2.33 19.89 -2.29
CA VAL A 25 3.41 19.57 -3.22
C VAL A 25 4.14 18.29 -2.80
N PHE A 26 4.59 18.19 -1.55
CA PHE A 26 5.30 16.99 -1.08
C PHE A 26 4.37 15.78 -1.02
N GLY A 27 3.11 15.97 -0.64
CA GLY A 27 2.09 14.92 -0.70
C GLY A 27 1.88 14.40 -2.11
N GLY A 28 1.72 15.29 -3.09
CA GLY A 28 1.59 14.92 -4.50
C GLY A 28 2.81 14.18 -5.04
N LEU A 29 4.02 14.65 -4.74
CA LEU A 29 5.25 13.96 -5.12
C LEU A 29 5.36 12.57 -4.47
N ALA A 30 5.01 12.45 -3.19
CA ALA A 30 5.00 11.18 -2.47
C ALA A 30 3.96 10.20 -3.04
N VAL A 31 2.77 10.68 -3.43
CA VAL A 31 1.77 9.85 -4.12
C VAL A 31 2.33 9.33 -5.45
N VAL A 32 2.88 10.20 -6.30
CA VAL A 32 3.44 9.79 -7.60
C VAL A 32 4.56 8.78 -7.42
N TYR A 33 5.50 9.06 -6.51
CA TYR A 33 6.60 8.15 -6.19
C TYR A 33 6.09 6.83 -5.64
N GLY A 34 5.20 6.87 -4.64
CA GLY A 34 4.67 5.67 -3.98
C GLY A 34 3.84 4.81 -4.93
N VAL A 35 2.97 5.39 -5.77
CA VAL A 35 2.20 4.66 -6.78
C VAL A 35 3.14 4.00 -7.79
N ARG A 36 4.13 4.74 -8.29
CA ARG A 36 5.13 4.17 -9.19
C ARG A 36 5.85 2.99 -8.56
N HIS A 37 6.27 3.13 -7.31
CA HIS A 37 6.97 2.09 -6.57
C HIS A 37 6.09 0.88 -6.28
N MET A 38 4.82 1.09 -5.95
CA MET A 38 3.82 0.01 -5.80
C MET A 38 3.64 -0.81 -7.10
N VAL A 39 3.68 -0.14 -8.26
CA VAL A 39 3.52 -0.83 -9.57
C VAL A 39 4.80 -1.55 -9.99
N GLU A 40 5.98 -0.97 -9.72
CA GLU A 40 7.26 -1.52 -10.17
C GLU A 40 7.82 -2.61 -9.23
N THR A 41 7.64 -2.47 -7.93
CA THR A 41 8.34 -3.32 -6.93
C THR A 41 7.43 -3.97 -5.89
N GLU A 42 6.20 -3.51 -5.75
CA GLU A 42 5.20 -3.99 -4.78
C GLU A 42 5.65 -4.01 -3.29
N ARG A 43 6.85 -3.50 -2.99
CA ARG A 43 7.46 -3.56 -1.65
C ARG A 43 7.01 -2.47 -0.70
N ASP A 44 6.67 -1.30 -1.23
CA ASP A 44 6.39 -0.11 -0.42
C ASP A 44 4.95 0.37 -0.63
N VAL A 45 4.05 -0.26 0.10
CA VAL A 45 2.60 0.03 0.04
C VAL A 45 2.16 1.23 0.88
N LEU A 46 3.06 1.83 1.66
CA LEU A 46 2.70 2.87 2.64
C LEU A 46 2.98 4.29 2.15
N VAL A 47 3.99 4.50 1.28
CA VAL A 47 4.38 5.86 0.84
C VAL A 47 3.24 6.56 0.11
N ALA A 48 2.51 5.86 -0.78
CA ALA A 48 1.38 6.45 -1.51
C ALA A 48 0.24 6.89 -0.58
N PRO A 49 -0.29 6.06 0.35
CA PRO A 49 -1.30 6.48 1.32
C PRO A 49 -0.86 7.65 2.21
N PHE A 50 0.34 7.62 2.77
CA PHE A 50 0.83 8.73 3.59
C PHE A 50 1.02 10.01 2.77
N GLY A 51 1.49 9.89 1.53
CA GLY A 51 1.55 11.01 0.59
C GLY A 51 0.17 11.58 0.29
N GLY A 52 -0.82 10.71 0.11
CA GLY A 52 -2.22 11.08 -0.13
C GLY A 52 -2.84 11.84 1.03
N VAL A 53 -2.59 11.44 2.28
CA VAL A 53 -3.02 12.19 3.47
C VAL A 53 -2.46 13.61 3.45
N LEU A 54 -1.16 13.78 3.17
CA LEU A 54 -0.53 15.09 3.07
C LEU A 54 -1.12 15.93 1.92
N LEU A 55 -1.37 15.30 0.77
CA LEU A 55 -2.01 15.94 -0.37
C LEU A 55 -3.44 16.41 -0.04
N CYS A 56 -4.24 15.58 0.62
CA CYS A 56 -5.58 15.93 1.09
C CYS A 56 -5.53 17.11 2.06
N VAL A 57 -4.71 17.05 3.10
CA VAL A 57 -4.57 18.13 4.10
C VAL A 57 -4.15 19.43 3.43
N GLY A 58 -3.14 19.39 2.55
CA GLY A 58 -2.68 20.56 1.81
C GLY A 58 -3.76 21.16 0.91
N THR A 59 -4.41 20.34 0.10
CA THR A 59 -5.47 20.76 -0.83
C THR A 59 -6.67 21.35 -0.11
N MET A 60 -7.13 20.69 0.97
CA MET A 60 -8.27 21.17 1.75
C MET A 60 -7.94 22.48 2.47
N SER A 61 -6.71 22.64 3.00
CA SER A 61 -6.27 23.89 3.62
C SER A 61 -6.23 25.05 2.62
N LEU A 62 -5.72 24.81 1.41
CA LEU A 62 -5.69 25.81 0.34
C LEU A 62 -7.10 26.19 -0.12
N MET A 63 -7.99 25.22 -0.23
CA MET A 63 -9.38 25.44 -0.62
C MET A 63 -10.13 26.26 0.43
N THR A 64 -9.99 25.94 1.71
CA THR A 64 -10.68 26.66 2.80
C THR A 64 -10.20 28.11 2.93
N GLU A 65 -8.89 28.34 2.77
CA GLU A 65 -8.32 29.68 2.83
C GLU A 65 -8.82 30.58 1.69
N GLY A 66 -8.90 30.06 0.47
CA GLY A 66 -9.34 30.80 -0.70
C GLY A 66 -10.87 30.90 -0.86
N TRP A 67 -11.65 30.09 -0.13
CA TRP A 67 -13.08 29.87 -0.40
C TRP A 67 -13.93 31.14 -0.46
N ALA A 68 -13.77 32.03 0.51
CA ALA A 68 -14.58 33.25 0.64
C ALA A 68 -14.34 34.26 -0.49
N GLY A 69 -13.16 34.23 -1.12
CA GLY A 69 -12.80 35.12 -2.23
C GLY A 69 -13.11 34.55 -3.61
N MET A 70 -13.53 33.28 -3.71
CA MET A 70 -13.79 32.64 -4.99
C MET A 70 -15.19 32.94 -5.51
N VAL A 71 -15.31 33.18 -6.83
CA VAL A 71 -16.61 33.20 -7.51
C VAL A 71 -17.22 31.79 -7.55
N PRO A 72 -18.57 31.66 -7.61
CA PRO A 72 -19.27 30.36 -7.52
C PRO A 72 -18.72 29.27 -8.45
N THR A 73 -18.35 29.62 -9.67
CA THR A 73 -17.80 28.68 -10.65
C THR A 73 -16.48 28.04 -10.14
N TYR A 74 -15.57 28.85 -9.57
CA TYR A 74 -14.32 28.33 -9.01
C TYR A 74 -14.53 27.54 -7.71
N GLN A 75 -15.56 27.88 -6.92
CA GLN A 75 -15.95 27.08 -5.76
C GLN A 75 -16.37 25.66 -6.17
N ILE A 76 -17.20 25.54 -7.24
CA ILE A 76 -17.62 24.23 -7.77
C ILE A 76 -16.42 23.43 -8.29
N ILE A 77 -15.52 24.07 -9.05
CA ILE A 77 -14.34 23.42 -9.58
C ILE A 77 -13.42 22.94 -8.43
N SER A 78 -13.17 23.80 -7.45
CA SER A 78 -12.34 23.48 -6.28
C SER A 78 -12.91 22.33 -5.46
N PHE A 79 -14.23 22.32 -5.28
CA PHE A 79 -14.94 21.22 -4.62
C PHE A 79 -14.79 19.91 -5.41
N GLY A 80 -14.91 19.96 -6.74
CA GLY A 80 -14.69 18.80 -7.61
C GLY A 80 -13.27 18.25 -7.49
N ILE A 81 -12.26 19.12 -7.53
CA ILE A 81 -10.85 18.71 -7.35
C ILE A 81 -10.63 18.09 -5.98
N ALA A 82 -11.10 18.73 -4.91
CA ALA A 82 -10.97 18.21 -3.56
C ALA A 82 -11.64 16.83 -3.40
N SER A 83 -12.81 16.65 -4.01
CA SER A 83 -13.51 15.35 -4.01
C SER A 83 -12.70 14.26 -4.71
N ILE A 84 -12.07 14.56 -5.85
CA ILE A 84 -11.21 13.61 -6.57
C ILE A 84 -10.00 13.25 -5.71
N VAL A 85 -9.36 14.21 -5.05
CA VAL A 85 -8.20 13.97 -4.17
C VAL A 85 -8.60 13.09 -2.99
N ILE A 86 -9.76 13.32 -2.36
CA ILE A 86 -10.26 12.49 -1.26
C ILE A 86 -10.56 11.05 -1.74
N LEU A 87 -11.20 10.89 -2.90
CA LEU A 87 -11.49 9.57 -3.45
C LEU A 87 -10.22 8.81 -3.80
N LEU A 88 -9.21 9.50 -4.35
CA LEU A 88 -7.89 8.93 -4.58
C LEU A 88 -7.26 8.45 -3.28
N GLU A 89 -7.31 9.26 -2.22
CA GLU A 89 -6.75 8.88 -0.91
C GLU A 89 -7.46 7.66 -0.31
N ILE A 90 -8.79 7.62 -0.37
CA ILE A 90 -9.56 6.45 0.08
C ILE A 90 -9.11 5.20 -0.67
N TYR A 91 -8.92 5.28 -1.99
CA TYR A 91 -8.43 4.18 -2.80
C TYR A 91 -7.01 3.76 -2.40
N LEU A 92 -6.07 4.71 -2.25
CA LEU A 92 -4.69 4.43 -1.87
C LEU A 92 -4.59 3.85 -0.46
N ALA A 93 -5.36 4.38 0.50
CA ALA A 93 -5.42 3.86 1.85
C ALA A 93 -5.98 2.43 1.87
N PHE A 94 -7.05 2.17 1.13
CA PHE A 94 -7.60 0.82 1.00
C PHE A 94 -6.58 -0.14 0.39
N ARG A 95 -5.98 0.23 -0.75
CA ARG A 95 -5.02 -0.63 -1.46
C ARG A 95 -3.75 -0.87 -0.65
N GLY A 96 -3.20 0.16 -0.01
CA GLY A 96 -1.97 0.06 0.77
C GLY A 96 -2.18 -0.57 2.16
N LEU A 97 -3.10 -0.01 2.96
CA LEU A 97 -3.26 -0.40 4.36
C LEU A 97 -4.12 -1.66 4.54
N VAL A 98 -5.14 -1.85 3.72
CA VAL A 98 -6.05 -3.01 3.87
C VAL A 98 -5.52 -4.19 3.07
N VAL A 99 -5.30 -4.02 1.77
CA VAL A 99 -4.90 -5.12 0.89
C VAL A 99 -3.45 -5.53 1.15
N GLY A 100 -2.48 -4.62 0.98
CA GLY A 100 -1.06 -4.94 1.09
C GLY A 100 -0.64 -5.41 2.48
N VAL A 101 -1.09 -4.73 3.56
CA VAL A 101 -0.73 -5.11 4.93
C VAL A 101 -1.38 -6.43 5.35
N GLN A 102 -2.59 -6.74 4.90
CA GLN A 102 -3.22 -8.03 5.21
C GLN A 102 -2.45 -9.22 4.60
N GLY A 103 -2.06 -9.12 3.32
CA GLY A 103 -1.28 -10.17 2.67
C GLY A 103 0.02 -10.48 3.41
N ILE A 104 0.80 -9.45 3.77
CA ILE A 104 2.03 -9.59 4.58
C ILE A 104 1.73 -10.22 5.95
N THR A 105 0.63 -9.85 6.58
CA THR A 105 0.23 -10.42 7.90
C THR A 105 -0.09 -11.90 7.79
N TRP A 106 -0.81 -12.31 6.74
CA TRP A 106 -1.10 -13.72 6.48
C TRP A 106 0.17 -14.52 6.20
N SER A 107 1.10 -14.00 5.36
CA SER A 107 2.37 -14.67 5.07
C SER A 107 3.23 -14.87 6.32
N LYS A 108 3.39 -13.82 7.15
CA LYS A 108 4.10 -13.92 8.44
C LYS A 108 3.43 -14.89 9.42
N SER A 109 2.11 -14.98 9.38
CA SER A 109 1.38 -15.96 10.19
C SER A 109 1.61 -17.37 9.67
N GLY A 110 1.63 -17.58 8.36
CA GLY A 110 1.96 -18.85 7.72
C GLY A 110 3.34 -19.36 8.15
N LEU A 111 4.37 -18.52 8.06
CA LEU A 111 5.73 -18.86 8.50
C LEU A 111 5.76 -19.31 9.98
N ARG A 112 5.11 -18.55 10.87
CA ARG A 112 5.03 -18.94 12.29
C ARG A 112 4.33 -20.29 12.52
N GLN A 113 3.36 -20.66 11.67
CA GLN A 113 2.74 -21.98 11.76
C GLN A 113 3.65 -23.08 11.22
N VAL A 114 4.46 -22.82 10.18
CA VAL A 114 5.52 -23.74 9.74
C VAL A 114 6.51 -24.02 10.88
N GLU A 115 7.04 -22.99 11.54
CA GLU A 115 7.94 -23.12 12.70
C GLU A 115 7.36 -23.95 13.82
N ARG A 116 6.02 -23.93 14.01
CA ARG A 116 5.31 -24.73 15.01
C ARG A 116 4.95 -26.14 14.54
N GLY A 117 5.24 -26.49 13.29
CA GLY A 117 4.85 -27.75 12.68
C GLY A 117 3.35 -27.87 12.38
N LEU A 118 2.59 -26.77 12.45
CA LEU A 118 1.15 -26.74 12.20
C LEU A 118 0.88 -26.47 10.71
N LEU A 119 1.03 -27.48 9.88
CA LEU A 119 0.94 -27.30 8.43
C LEU A 119 -0.50 -27.31 7.91
N ARG A 120 -1.37 -28.20 8.45
CA ARG A 120 -2.75 -28.43 7.99
C ARG A 120 -3.79 -27.83 8.93
N GLY A 121 -5.03 -27.71 8.41
CA GLY A 121 -6.20 -27.24 9.18
C GLY A 121 -6.48 -25.74 9.00
N PRO A 122 -7.62 -25.24 9.55
CA PRO A 122 -8.10 -23.87 9.29
C PRO A 122 -7.18 -22.76 9.86
N ARG A 123 -6.28 -23.12 10.77
CA ARG A 123 -5.25 -22.24 11.36
C ARG A 123 -3.83 -22.70 11.01
N GLY A 124 -3.69 -23.65 10.07
CA GLY A 124 -2.40 -24.16 9.62
C GLY A 124 -1.72 -23.25 8.61
N ALA A 125 -0.44 -23.51 8.32
CA ALA A 125 0.38 -22.74 7.40
C ALA A 125 -0.25 -22.66 6.00
N ILE A 126 -0.74 -23.79 5.47
CA ILE A 126 -1.40 -23.84 4.16
C ILE A 126 -2.52 -22.80 4.07
N SER A 127 -3.47 -22.81 5.02
CA SER A 127 -4.60 -21.88 5.00
C SER A 127 -4.19 -20.41 5.13
N HIS A 128 -3.06 -20.11 5.77
CA HIS A 128 -2.53 -18.75 5.85
C HIS A 128 -1.89 -18.32 4.52
N PHE A 129 -1.13 -19.19 3.87
CA PHE A 129 -0.52 -18.88 2.58
C PHE A 129 -1.55 -18.81 1.45
N GLU A 130 -2.58 -19.67 1.46
CA GLU A 130 -3.70 -19.58 0.51
C GLU A 130 -4.43 -18.23 0.60
N ARG A 131 -4.61 -17.67 1.79
CA ARG A 131 -5.18 -16.34 1.97
C ARG A 131 -4.25 -15.22 1.55
N SER A 132 -2.94 -15.44 1.59
CA SER A 132 -1.96 -14.45 1.17
C SER A 132 -1.91 -14.29 -0.35
N TRP A 133 -1.86 -15.38 -1.11
CA TRP A 133 -1.80 -15.29 -2.57
C TRP A 133 -3.12 -14.87 -3.24
N ASP A 134 -4.24 -15.02 -2.55
CA ASP A 134 -5.56 -14.58 -3.01
C ASP A 134 -5.71 -13.04 -3.05
N MET A 135 -4.70 -12.29 -2.68
CA MET A 135 -4.72 -10.82 -2.54
C MET A 135 -4.25 -10.07 -3.80
N ASP A 136 -4.10 -10.72 -4.95
CA ASP A 136 -3.68 -10.11 -6.23
C ASP A 136 -2.40 -9.26 -6.12
N ASP A 137 -1.38 -9.83 -5.48
CA ASP A 137 -0.08 -9.22 -5.23
C ASP A 137 1.02 -10.13 -5.75
N GLN A 138 1.68 -9.78 -6.87
CA GLN A 138 2.67 -10.63 -7.53
C GLN A 138 3.84 -10.99 -6.62
N TRP A 139 4.29 -10.07 -5.79
CA TRP A 139 5.38 -10.31 -4.85
C TRP A 139 4.98 -11.28 -3.73
N LEU A 140 3.80 -11.10 -3.13
CA LEU A 140 3.25 -12.04 -2.15
C LEU A 140 2.87 -13.38 -2.78
N ASN A 141 2.39 -13.37 -4.03
CA ASN A 141 2.05 -14.58 -4.74
C ASN A 141 3.28 -15.46 -4.97
N ALA A 142 4.42 -14.89 -5.40
CA ALA A 142 5.67 -15.64 -5.55
C ALA A 142 6.09 -16.32 -4.26
N MET A 143 6.08 -15.58 -3.14
CA MET A 143 6.38 -16.11 -1.81
C MET A 143 5.38 -17.18 -1.37
N SER A 144 4.08 -16.95 -1.54
CA SER A 144 3.04 -17.88 -1.08
C SER A 144 3.03 -19.18 -1.88
N HIS A 145 3.15 -19.10 -3.21
CA HIS A 145 3.25 -20.32 -4.04
C HIS A 145 4.53 -21.11 -3.79
N SER A 146 5.66 -20.44 -3.53
CA SER A 146 6.90 -21.13 -3.16
C SER A 146 6.77 -21.87 -1.82
N ALA A 147 6.19 -21.21 -0.80
CA ALA A 147 5.95 -21.82 0.50
C ALA A 147 4.97 -23.00 0.41
N LEU A 148 3.86 -22.85 -0.31
CA LEU A 148 2.88 -23.92 -0.52
C LEU A 148 3.50 -25.10 -1.28
N ALA A 149 4.29 -24.85 -2.33
CA ALA A 149 4.99 -25.90 -3.06
C ALA A 149 5.91 -26.74 -2.15
N LEU A 150 6.70 -26.06 -1.29
CA LEU A 150 7.59 -26.74 -0.34
C LEU A 150 6.82 -27.50 0.75
N ILE A 151 5.73 -26.94 1.28
CA ILE A 151 4.89 -27.60 2.28
C ILE A 151 4.24 -28.86 1.68
N HIS A 152 3.65 -28.76 0.48
CA HIS A 152 3.02 -29.92 -0.16
C HIS A 152 4.04 -30.98 -0.57
N GLN A 153 5.27 -30.58 -0.97
CA GLN A 153 6.38 -31.53 -1.17
C GLN A 153 6.71 -32.27 0.13
N HIS A 154 6.83 -31.56 1.26
CA HIS A 154 7.09 -32.16 2.57
C HIS A 154 5.98 -33.12 3.03
N LEU A 155 4.74 -32.86 2.61
CA LEU A 155 3.57 -33.67 2.93
C LEU A 155 3.32 -34.82 1.94
N ASP A 156 4.22 -35.05 0.96
CA ASP A 156 4.07 -36.01 -0.15
C ASP A 156 2.84 -35.80 -1.02
N ASP A 157 2.27 -34.59 -1.00
CA ASP A 157 1.13 -34.19 -1.82
C ASP A 157 1.61 -33.69 -3.20
N GLN A 158 1.92 -34.64 -4.08
CA GLN A 158 2.48 -34.36 -5.41
C GLN A 158 1.55 -33.57 -6.34
N PRO A 159 0.21 -33.75 -6.34
CA PRO A 159 -0.69 -32.95 -7.14
C PRO A 159 -0.60 -31.44 -6.78
N SER A 160 -0.80 -31.10 -5.51
CA SER A 160 -0.77 -29.72 -5.04
C SER A 160 0.63 -29.08 -5.18
N HIS A 161 1.69 -29.86 -4.94
CA HIS A 161 3.06 -29.42 -5.19
C HIS A 161 3.25 -28.98 -6.65
N LYS A 162 2.82 -29.81 -7.62
CA LYS A 162 2.97 -29.48 -9.04
C LYS A 162 2.14 -28.26 -9.45
N GLU A 163 0.96 -28.10 -8.91
CA GLU A 163 0.09 -26.96 -9.13
C GLU A 163 0.80 -25.66 -8.71
N HIS A 164 1.25 -25.59 -7.46
CA HIS A 164 1.93 -24.38 -6.96
C HIS A 164 3.27 -24.11 -7.65
N VAL A 165 4.01 -25.15 -8.06
CA VAL A 165 5.22 -24.95 -8.89
C VAL A 165 4.86 -24.40 -10.27
N ALA A 166 3.73 -24.79 -10.87
CA ALA A 166 3.29 -24.26 -12.16
C ALA A 166 2.90 -22.79 -12.05
N GLU A 167 2.14 -22.42 -11.01
CA GLU A 167 1.78 -21.02 -10.71
C GLU A 167 3.04 -20.17 -10.42
N LEU A 168 3.97 -20.67 -9.62
CA LEU A 168 5.23 -19.99 -9.37
C LEU A 168 6.03 -19.77 -10.67
N LYS A 169 6.05 -20.73 -11.57
CA LYS A 169 6.71 -20.57 -12.89
C LYS A 169 6.03 -19.51 -13.75
N ALA A 170 4.70 -19.41 -13.70
CA ALA A 170 3.94 -18.41 -14.46
C ALA A 170 4.27 -16.97 -14.04
N ILE A 171 4.64 -16.74 -12.79
CA ILE A 171 5.00 -15.41 -12.24
C ILE A 171 6.51 -15.14 -12.17
N GLY A 172 7.35 -15.99 -12.80
CA GLY A 172 8.79 -15.78 -12.89
C GLY A 172 9.67 -16.84 -12.20
N GLY A 173 9.07 -17.88 -11.61
CA GLY A 173 9.79 -18.99 -10.98
C GLY A 173 10.40 -18.63 -9.63
N TRP A 174 11.33 -19.46 -9.17
CA TRP A 174 12.01 -19.28 -7.87
C TRP A 174 12.79 -17.98 -7.79
N GLU A 175 13.22 -17.39 -8.91
CA GLU A 175 13.94 -16.12 -8.97
C GLU A 175 13.05 -14.91 -8.66
N SER A 176 11.73 -15.07 -8.77
CA SER A 176 10.76 -14.03 -8.38
C SER A 176 10.52 -13.94 -6.87
N VAL A 177 10.97 -14.95 -6.10
CA VAL A 177 10.84 -14.93 -4.64
C VAL A 177 11.88 -13.97 -4.06
N ASP A 178 11.41 -12.99 -3.30
CA ASP A 178 12.30 -12.01 -2.68
C ASP A 178 13.23 -12.64 -1.64
N SER A 179 14.50 -12.22 -1.67
CA SER A 179 15.50 -12.69 -0.72
C SER A 179 15.18 -12.38 0.76
N ALA A 180 14.25 -11.48 1.02
CA ALA A 180 13.75 -11.24 2.37
C ALA A 180 12.91 -12.40 2.94
N TRP A 181 12.50 -13.35 2.09
CA TRP A 181 11.68 -14.52 2.46
C TRP A 181 12.49 -15.85 2.45
N THR A 182 13.70 -15.82 1.95
CA THR A 182 14.61 -16.97 1.91
C THR A 182 15.73 -16.86 2.95
#